data_36f4f3063cfe272aa34dc35669fb0af7
#
_entry.id   36f4f3063cfe272aa34dc35669fb0af7
#
_cell.length_a   1.000
_cell.length_b   1.000
_cell.length_c   1.000
_cell.angle_alpha   90.00
_cell.angle_beta   90.00
_cell.angle_gamma   90.00
#
_symmetry.space_group_name_H-M   'P 1'
#
loop_
_entity.id
_entity.type
_entity.pdbx_description
1 polymer ?
#
loop_
_entity_poly.entity_id
_entity_poly.type
_entity_poly.pdbx_seq_one_letter_code
_entity_poly.pdbx_strand_id
1 'polypeptide(L)'
;DLKNAIDVAKSIDTTGEYPQIVKRLKNNLKEACSVYDNEEASDDEILKAYQSLGRIVDIEKKTIKIHDASQVEAEEFDAKSDHIVNDGKNIGGVEKNTWVRYDSVYFNGLASQVSFNYSGQKSDAGGYAQVYIDSKVGEPVATINLPVTGDNWSTYTTVSQQLEKSISGLHDIYIVFKNDGSHKHVANVDNIAFDVKSVEGKEDVVIS
;
A
#
# COMPACT_ATOMS: atom_id res chain seq x y z
N ASP A 1 7.73 -8.04 19.98
CA ASP A 1 8.46 -9.31 20.02
C ASP A 1 7.74 -10.33 19.16
N LEU A 2 8.49 -11.21 18.49
CA LEU A 2 7.96 -12.17 17.49
C LEU A 2 6.96 -13.15 18.11
N LYS A 3 7.21 -13.62 19.33
CA LYS A 3 6.30 -14.53 20.04
C LYS A 3 4.92 -13.92 20.24
N ASN A 4 4.85 -12.69 20.72
CA ASN A 4 3.60 -11.98 20.90
C ASN A 4 2.84 -11.81 19.58
N ALA A 5 3.55 -11.46 18.50
CA ALA A 5 2.95 -11.33 17.17
C ALA A 5 2.36 -12.65 16.67
N ILE A 6 3.06 -13.77 16.87
CA ILE A 6 2.57 -15.12 16.56
C ILE A 6 1.31 -15.45 17.37
N ASP A 7 1.32 -15.18 18.67
CA ASP A 7 0.19 -15.49 19.56
C ASP A 7 -1.05 -14.67 19.17
N VAL A 8 -0.86 -13.40 18.82
CA VAL A 8 -1.93 -12.54 18.30
C VAL A 8 -2.47 -13.09 16.97
N ALA A 9 -1.58 -13.40 16.02
CA ALA A 9 -1.98 -13.91 14.70
C ALA A 9 -2.77 -15.23 14.80
N LYS A 10 -2.38 -16.13 15.71
CA LYS A 10 -3.11 -17.38 15.99
C LYS A 10 -4.50 -17.15 16.58
N SER A 11 -4.73 -16.04 17.27
CA SER A 11 -6.00 -15.72 17.91
C SER A 11 -7.02 -15.05 16.99
N ILE A 12 -6.62 -14.65 15.78
CA ILE A 12 -7.51 -13.93 14.85
C ILE A 12 -8.57 -14.89 14.29
N ASP A 13 -9.84 -14.49 14.43
CA ASP A 13 -10.95 -15.15 13.74
C ASP A 13 -10.94 -14.74 12.26
N THR A 14 -10.82 -15.74 11.39
CA THR A 14 -10.81 -15.54 9.93
C THR A 14 -12.15 -15.87 9.28
N THR A 15 -13.20 -16.08 10.07
CA THR A 15 -14.55 -16.39 9.57
C THR A 15 -15.09 -15.23 8.73
N GLY A 16 -15.45 -15.51 7.49
CA GLY A 16 -15.98 -14.50 6.56
C GLY A 16 -14.91 -13.67 5.82
N GLU A 17 -13.63 -13.91 6.09
CA GLU A 17 -12.56 -13.25 5.36
C GLU A 17 -12.35 -13.84 3.96
N TYR A 18 -11.85 -12.99 3.04
CA TYR A 18 -11.52 -13.44 1.69
C TYR A 18 -10.39 -14.48 1.70
N PRO A 19 -10.47 -15.54 0.88
CA PRO A 19 -9.49 -16.64 0.88
C PRO A 19 -8.04 -16.20 0.69
N GLN A 20 -7.79 -15.15 -0.10
CA GLN A 20 -6.44 -14.62 -0.34
C GLN A 20 -5.85 -13.96 0.91
N ILE A 21 -6.66 -13.27 1.70
CA ILE A 21 -6.28 -12.65 2.97
C ILE A 21 -5.91 -13.74 3.98
N VAL A 22 -6.78 -14.74 4.12
CA VAL A 22 -6.52 -15.90 5.00
C VAL A 22 -5.25 -16.65 4.58
N LYS A 23 -5.04 -16.83 3.29
CA LYS A 23 -3.83 -17.49 2.76
C LYS A 23 -2.56 -16.71 3.12
N ARG A 24 -2.55 -15.39 2.95
CA ARG A 24 -1.40 -14.55 3.33
C ARG A 24 -1.12 -14.63 4.82
N LEU A 25 -2.16 -14.51 5.66
CA LEU A 25 -2.02 -14.64 7.11
C LEU A 25 -1.38 -15.98 7.49
N LYS A 26 -1.91 -17.10 6.96
CA LYS A 26 -1.38 -18.43 7.24
C LYS A 26 0.06 -18.62 6.78
N ASN A 27 0.42 -18.10 5.61
CA ASN A 27 1.79 -18.21 5.09
C ASN A 27 2.77 -17.40 5.96
N ASN A 28 2.44 -16.16 6.29
CA ASN A 28 3.29 -15.32 7.12
C ASN A 28 3.41 -15.87 8.55
N LEU A 29 2.31 -16.44 9.09
CA LEU A 29 2.32 -17.10 10.39
C LEU A 29 3.21 -18.35 10.41
N LYS A 30 3.12 -19.18 9.36
CA LYS A 30 3.97 -20.38 9.22
C LYS A 30 5.46 -20.01 9.17
N GLU A 31 5.81 -19.00 8.41
CA GLU A 31 7.18 -18.48 8.33
C GLU A 31 7.65 -17.93 9.68
N ALA A 32 6.83 -17.13 10.34
CA ALA A 32 7.13 -16.59 11.67
C ALA A 32 7.35 -17.70 12.72
N CYS A 33 6.51 -18.74 12.74
CA CYS A 33 6.71 -19.87 13.62
C CYS A 33 8.01 -20.62 13.31
N SER A 34 8.33 -20.84 12.04
CA SER A 34 9.58 -21.51 11.64
C SER A 34 10.83 -20.76 12.10
N VAL A 35 10.81 -19.43 12.01
CA VAL A 35 11.92 -18.59 12.51
C VAL A 35 11.98 -18.61 14.04
N TYR A 36 10.83 -18.53 14.71
CA TYR A 36 10.78 -18.55 16.18
C TYR A 36 11.28 -19.87 16.79
N ASP A 37 10.99 -20.99 16.14
CA ASP A 37 11.41 -22.33 16.60
C ASP A 37 12.86 -22.65 16.24
N ASN A 38 13.54 -21.81 15.45
CA ASN A 38 14.95 -21.97 15.10
C ASN A 38 15.85 -21.26 16.13
N GLU A 39 16.51 -22.04 16.99
CA GLU A 39 17.44 -21.51 17.99
C GLU A 39 18.66 -20.78 17.41
N GLU A 40 18.97 -21.01 16.13
CA GLU A 40 20.07 -20.39 15.38
C GLU A 40 19.62 -19.15 14.57
N ALA A 41 18.34 -18.76 14.67
CA ALA A 41 17.83 -17.62 13.91
C ALA A 41 18.52 -16.32 14.34
N SER A 42 19.02 -15.58 13.36
CA SER A 42 19.63 -14.27 13.57
C SER A 42 18.58 -13.20 13.95
N ASP A 43 19.02 -12.12 14.57
CA ASP A 43 18.17 -10.98 14.90
C ASP A 43 17.50 -10.40 13.65
N ASP A 44 18.19 -10.40 12.51
CA ASP A 44 17.64 -9.94 11.22
C ASP A 44 16.51 -10.86 10.71
N GLU A 45 16.63 -12.18 10.86
CA GLU A 45 15.57 -13.13 10.48
C GLU A 45 14.35 -12.96 11.39
N ILE A 46 14.57 -12.81 12.68
CA ILE A 46 13.51 -12.55 13.67
C ILE A 46 12.78 -11.24 13.34
N LEU A 47 13.53 -10.17 13.05
CA LEU A 47 12.95 -8.88 12.68
C LEU A 47 12.14 -8.96 11.38
N LYS A 48 12.66 -9.61 10.35
CA LYS A 48 11.96 -9.81 9.06
C LYS A 48 10.67 -10.60 9.24
N ALA A 49 10.71 -11.69 10.03
CA ALA A 49 9.53 -12.50 10.31
C ALA A 49 8.45 -11.68 11.06
N TYR A 50 8.85 -10.89 12.06
CA TYR A 50 7.97 -9.96 12.76
C TYR A 50 7.35 -8.93 11.82
N GLN A 51 8.14 -8.28 10.97
CA GLN A 51 7.69 -7.30 9.98
C GLN A 51 6.77 -7.93 8.93
N SER A 52 7.09 -9.14 8.45
CA SER A 52 6.26 -9.89 7.51
C SER A 52 4.88 -10.17 8.08
N LEU A 53 4.80 -10.62 9.34
CA LEU A 53 3.54 -10.86 10.02
C LEU A 53 2.75 -9.55 10.22
N GLY A 54 3.44 -8.46 10.56
CA GLY A 54 2.86 -7.13 10.73
C GLY A 54 2.29 -6.52 9.43
N ARG A 55 2.60 -7.08 8.26
CA ARG A 55 2.00 -6.63 6.98
C ARG A 55 0.56 -7.08 6.81
N ILE A 56 0.10 -8.06 7.54
CA ILE A 56 -1.28 -8.59 7.47
C ILE A 56 -2.00 -8.55 8.82
N VAL A 57 -1.26 -8.36 9.92
CA VAL A 57 -1.80 -8.34 11.28
C VAL A 57 -1.53 -6.99 11.92
N ASP A 58 -2.57 -6.31 12.39
CA ASP A 58 -2.43 -5.25 13.37
C ASP A 58 -2.30 -5.89 14.75
N ILE A 59 -1.05 -5.95 15.25
CA ILE A 59 -0.71 -6.64 16.49
C ILE A 59 -1.33 -5.95 17.70
N GLU A 60 -1.43 -4.63 17.66
CA GLU A 60 -2.00 -3.84 18.76
C GLU A 60 -3.52 -4.02 18.84
N LYS A 61 -4.19 -3.91 17.71
CA LYS A 61 -5.66 -4.08 17.61
C LYS A 61 -6.09 -5.53 17.57
N LYS A 62 -5.17 -6.47 17.36
CA LYS A 62 -5.43 -7.92 17.24
C LYS A 62 -6.42 -8.23 16.10
N THR A 63 -6.26 -7.55 14.98
CA THR A 63 -7.11 -7.67 13.80
C THR A 63 -6.29 -7.90 12.53
N ILE A 64 -6.96 -8.36 11.48
CA ILE A 64 -6.40 -8.33 10.14
C ILE A 64 -6.29 -6.86 9.71
N LYS A 65 -5.16 -6.53 9.08
CA LYS A 65 -4.85 -5.22 8.52
C LYS A 65 -4.89 -5.30 7.01
N ILE A 66 -5.84 -4.61 6.39
CA ILE A 66 -5.96 -4.47 4.94
C ILE A 66 -6.37 -3.05 4.56
N HIS A 67 -5.97 -2.62 3.37
CA HIS A 67 -6.49 -1.44 2.71
C HIS A 67 -7.42 -1.85 1.57
N ASP A 68 -8.48 -1.08 1.34
CA ASP A 68 -9.33 -1.23 0.16
C ASP A 68 -8.68 -0.49 -1.01
N ALA A 69 -8.36 -1.22 -2.09
CA ALA A 69 -7.73 -0.63 -3.27
C ALA A 69 -8.57 0.47 -3.93
N SER A 70 -9.89 0.46 -3.76
CA SER A 70 -10.78 1.49 -4.32
C SER A 70 -10.70 2.84 -3.59
N GLN A 71 -10.13 2.86 -2.37
CA GLN A 71 -9.93 4.08 -1.59
C GLN A 71 -8.83 3.86 -0.54
N VAL A 72 -7.60 4.27 -0.87
CA VAL A 72 -6.45 4.26 0.04
C VAL A 72 -6.18 5.68 0.49
N GLU A 73 -6.44 5.98 1.76
CA GLU A 73 -6.10 7.28 2.34
C GLU A 73 -4.57 7.40 2.41
N ALA A 74 -4.03 8.50 1.90
CA ALA A 74 -2.58 8.60 1.72
C ALA A 74 -1.81 8.60 3.04
N GLU A 75 -2.41 9.13 4.10
CA GLU A 75 -1.83 9.17 5.45
C GLU A 75 -1.86 7.82 6.19
N GLU A 76 -2.60 6.84 5.68
CA GLU A 76 -2.66 5.48 6.25
C GLU A 76 -1.52 4.57 5.76
N PHE A 77 -0.40 5.13 5.40
CA PHE A 77 0.78 4.36 4.99
C PHE A 77 1.30 3.47 6.13
N ASP A 78 1.85 2.32 5.78
CA ASP A 78 2.47 1.36 6.71
C ASP A 78 3.97 1.59 6.86
N ALA A 79 4.60 2.18 5.85
CA ALA A 79 5.99 2.61 5.88
C ALA A 79 6.21 3.80 4.95
N LYS A 80 7.27 4.55 5.24
CA LYS A 80 7.63 5.74 4.46
C LYS A 80 9.13 5.98 4.49
N SER A 81 9.62 6.76 3.53
CA SER A 81 10.95 7.38 3.61
C SER A 81 10.94 8.60 4.54
N ASP A 82 12.12 9.15 4.78
CA ASP A 82 12.25 10.43 5.46
C ASP A 82 11.49 11.54 4.72
N HIS A 83 11.26 12.65 5.39
CA HIS A 83 10.57 13.86 4.92
C HIS A 83 9.05 13.77 4.77
N ILE A 84 8.48 12.61 4.47
CA ILE A 84 7.02 12.44 4.43
C ILE A 84 6.40 12.74 5.79
N VAL A 85 5.40 13.62 5.79
CA VAL A 85 4.64 14.03 6.97
C VAL A 85 3.19 13.57 6.82
N ASN A 86 2.66 12.95 7.87
CA ASN A 86 1.23 12.70 8.03
C ASN A 86 0.63 13.87 8.81
N ASP A 87 -0.26 14.63 8.19
CA ASP A 87 -0.96 15.74 8.85
C ASP A 87 -2.40 15.39 9.27
N GLY A 88 -2.78 14.12 9.19
CA GLY A 88 -4.06 13.56 9.59
C GLY A 88 -5.17 13.65 8.54
N LYS A 89 -4.86 14.19 7.35
CA LYS A 89 -5.79 14.29 6.21
C LYS A 89 -5.13 14.03 4.87
N ASN A 90 -3.84 14.17 4.81
CA ASN A 90 -3.03 13.95 3.62
C ASN A 90 -1.58 13.68 4.01
N ILE A 91 -0.76 13.30 3.07
CA ILE A 91 0.69 13.32 3.22
C ILE A 91 1.25 14.61 2.61
N GLY A 92 2.18 15.23 3.36
CA GLY A 92 2.98 16.37 2.94
C GLY A 92 4.46 16.07 3.01
N GLY A 93 5.31 17.08 2.77
CA GLY A 93 6.76 16.90 2.74
C GLY A 93 7.23 15.94 1.63
N VAL A 94 6.42 15.76 0.60
CA VAL A 94 6.67 14.84 -0.52
C VAL A 94 7.68 15.48 -1.46
N GLU A 95 8.91 14.98 -1.40
CA GLU A 95 10.05 15.45 -2.17
C GLU A 95 10.49 14.39 -3.20
N LYS A 96 11.45 14.75 -4.04
CA LYS A 96 12.06 13.81 -5.00
C LYS A 96 12.63 12.58 -4.30
N ASN A 97 12.32 11.41 -4.81
CA ASN A 97 12.73 10.09 -4.30
C ASN A 97 12.15 9.70 -2.94
N THR A 98 11.23 10.45 -2.37
CA THR A 98 10.45 9.99 -1.23
C THR A 98 9.45 8.91 -1.66
N TRP A 99 9.06 8.07 -0.72
CA TRP A 99 8.13 6.98 -0.99
C TRP A 99 7.26 6.67 0.22
N VAL A 100 6.11 6.10 -0.06
CA VAL A 100 5.22 5.46 0.91
C VAL A 100 4.91 4.03 0.48
N ARG A 101 4.56 3.19 1.44
CA ARG A 101 4.12 1.81 1.23
C ARG A 101 2.83 1.55 1.98
N TYR A 102 1.92 0.88 1.30
CA TYR A 102 0.67 0.38 1.85
C TYR A 102 0.71 -1.15 1.79
N ASP A 103 0.64 -1.80 2.95
CA ASP A 103 0.68 -3.26 3.05
C ASP A 103 -0.72 -3.84 2.88
N SER A 104 -0.82 -5.01 2.26
CA SER A 104 -2.08 -5.74 2.15
C SER A 104 -3.22 -4.91 1.55
N VAL A 105 -2.97 -4.31 0.40
CA VAL A 105 -4.00 -3.62 -0.40
C VAL A 105 -4.79 -4.68 -1.17
N TYR A 106 -6.09 -4.77 -0.91
CA TYR A 106 -6.95 -5.77 -1.51
C TYR A 106 -7.75 -5.21 -2.67
N PHE A 107 -7.53 -5.80 -3.84
CA PHE A 107 -8.26 -5.55 -5.08
C PHE A 107 -9.37 -6.60 -5.21
N ASN A 108 -10.57 -6.25 -4.75
CA ASN A 108 -11.74 -7.13 -4.86
C ASN A 108 -12.35 -7.05 -6.27
N GLY A 109 -11.59 -7.47 -7.26
CA GLY A 109 -11.91 -7.39 -8.68
C GLY A 109 -10.69 -6.96 -9.49
N LEU A 110 -10.91 -6.52 -10.73
CA LEU A 110 -9.88 -6.15 -11.67
C LEU A 110 -9.76 -4.62 -11.75
N ALA A 111 -8.58 -4.07 -11.51
CA ALA A 111 -8.26 -2.66 -11.70
C ALA A 111 -7.39 -2.45 -12.94
N SER A 112 -7.70 -1.42 -13.73
CA SER A 112 -6.96 -1.01 -14.91
C SER A 112 -6.50 0.44 -14.89
N GLN A 113 -6.87 1.19 -13.85
CA GLN A 113 -6.57 2.60 -13.72
C GLN A 113 -6.28 2.94 -12.24
N VAL A 114 -5.40 3.91 -12.01
CA VAL A 114 -5.15 4.51 -10.71
C VAL A 114 -5.41 6.01 -10.77
N SER A 115 -5.96 6.57 -9.70
CA SER A 115 -6.21 8.00 -9.54
C SER A 115 -5.54 8.52 -8.27
N PHE A 116 -5.08 9.77 -8.33
CA PHE A 116 -4.55 10.51 -7.18
C PHE A 116 -5.38 11.76 -6.97
N ASN A 117 -5.92 11.95 -5.77
CA ASN A 117 -6.40 13.24 -5.31
C ASN A 117 -5.27 13.96 -4.59
N TYR A 118 -4.88 15.14 -5.06
CA TYR A 118 -3.68 15.81 -4.61
C TYR A 118 -3.77 17.32 -4.80
N SER A 119 -2.87 18.05 -4.15
CA SER A 119 -2.62 19.46 -4.39
C SER A 119 -1.14 19.73 -4.67
N GLY A 120 -0.89 20.76 -5.47
CA GLY A 120 0.47 21.20 -5.80
C GLY A 120 0.51 22.71 -5.99
N GLN A 121 1.20 23.43 -5.09
CA GLN A 121 1.37 24.86 -5.17
C GLN A 121 2.33 25.24 -6.31
N LYS A 122 1.92 26.18 -7.17
CA LYS A 122 2.63 26.59 -8.37
C LYS A 122 4.08 27.02 -8.16
N SER A 123 4.38 27.65 -7.03
CA SER A 123 5.73 28.16 -6.74
C SER A 123 6.68 27.11 -6.18
N ASP A 124 6.21 25.93 -5.77
CA ASP A 124 7.02 24.98 -4.98
C ASP A 124 6.75 23.51 -5.29
N ALA A 125 5.81 23.19 -6.16
CA ALA A 125 5.44 21.81 -6.46
C ALA A 125 5.51 21.48 -7.94
N GLY A 126 5.53 20.18 -8.21
CA GLY A 126 5.46 19.60 -9.55
C GLY A 126 6.30 18.35 -9.67
N GLY A 127 5.85 17.41 -10.48
CA GLY A 127 6.53 16.14 -10.70
C GLY A 127 5.56 15.04 -11.07
N TYR A 128 5.87 13.84 -10.65
CA TYR A 128 5.08 12.65 -10.94
C TYR A 128 5.25 11.59 -9.84
N ALA A 129 4.33 10.64 -9.80
CA ALA A 129 4.38 9.47 -8.94
C ALA A 129 4.54 8.21 -9.78
N GLN A 130 5.30 7.25 -9.28
CA GLN A 130 5.45 5.91 -9.84
C GLN A 130 4.82 4.91 -8.87
N VAL A 131 3.92 4.08 -9.38
CA VAL A 131 3.21 3.04 -8.63
C VAL A 131 3.87 1.70 -8.89
N TYR A 132 4.26 1.01 -7.83
CA TYR A 132 4.87 -0.32 -7.88
C TYR A 132 4.07 -1.33 -7.08
N ILE A 133 4.08 -2.58 -7.52
CA ILE A 133 3.39 -3.71 -6.89
C ILE A 133 4.42 -4.65 -6.25
N ASP A 134 4.22 -4.95 -4.97
CA ASP A 134 5.01 -5.91 -4.16
C ASP A 134 6.50 -5.58 -3.98
N SER A 135 7.08 -4.72 -4.81
CA SER A 135 8.48 -4.32 -4.75
C SER A 135 8.70 -2.98 -5.45
N LYS A 136 9.63 -2.17 -4.96
CA LYS A 136 10.09 -0.93 -5.64
C LYS A 136 11.11 -1.21 -6.75
N VAL A 137 11.47 -2.47 -6.99
CA VAL A 137 12.44 -2.88 -8.01
C VAL A 137 11.73 -3.29 -9.28
N GLY A 138 12.26 -2.88 -10.42
CA GLY A 138 11.69 -3.15 -11.74
C GLY A 138 10.88 -1.98 -12.29
N GLU A 139 9.97 -2.27 -13.21
CA GLU A 139 9.15 -1.24 -13.86
C GLU A 139 7.90 -0.91 -13.02
N PRO A 140 7.54 0.37 -12.91
CA PRO A 140 6.28 0.76 -12.28
C PRO A 140 5.09 0.27 -13.11
N VAL A 141 3.99 -0.04 -12.46
CA VAL A 141 2.72 -0.37 -13.14
C VAL A 141 1.97 0.87 -13.61
N ALA A 142 2.34 2.04 -13.13
CA ALA A 142 1.89 3.33 -13.63
C ALA A 142 2.90 4.43 -13.30
N THR A 143 3.00 5.42 -14.19
CA THR A 143 3.67 6.69 -13.94
C THR A 143 2.64 7.80 -14.17
N ILE A 144 2.28 8.52 -13.13
CA ILE A 144 1.22 9.52 -13.15
C ILE A 144 1.78 10.93 -12.92
N ASN A 145 1.54 11.83 -13.85
CA ASN A 145 1.94 13.22 -13.71
C ASN A 145 1.08 13.95 -12.66
N LEU A 146 1.72 14.75 -11.84
CA LEU A 146 1.12 15.55 -10.80
C LEU A 146 1.42 17.04 -11.07
N PRO A 147 0.79 17.64 -12.10
CA PRO A 147 1.00 19.06 -12.40
C PRO A 147 0.49 19.94 -11.25
N VAL A 148 0.97 21.18 -11.20
CA VAL A 148 0.51 22.17 -10.22
C VAL A 148 -1.00 22.40 -10.32
N THR A 149 -1.66 22.58 -9.18
CA THR A 149 -3.12 22.69 -9.11
C THR A 149 -3.60 24.11 -8.84
N GLY A 150 -2.74 25.00 -8.36
CA GLY A 150 -3.08 26.37 -8.04
C GLY A 150 -1.99 27.15 -7.31
N ASP A 151 -2.35 28.32 -6.82
CA ASP A 151 -1.40 29.22 -6.16
C ASP A 151 -1.14 28.87 -4.68
N ASN A 152 -1.83 27.86 -4.16
CA ASN A 152 -1.69 27.42 -2.77
C ASN A 152 -1.85 25.89 -2.64
N TRP A 153 -1.52 25.36 -1.47
CA TRP A 153 -1.61 23.92 -1.15
C TRP A 153 -3.02 23.42 -0.84
N SER A 154 -4.04 24.29 -0.89
CA SER A 154 -5.43 23.93 -0.55
C SER A 154 -6.28 23.60 -1.78
N THR A 155 -5.73 23.78 -2.99
CA THR A 155 -6.44 23.49 -4.24
C THR A 155 -6.17 22.06 -4.66
N TYR A 156 -7.10 21.15 -4.36
CA TYR A 156 -7.02 19.73 -4.72
C TYR A 156 -7.66 19.45 -6.08
N THR A 157 -7.11 18.49 -6.79
CA THR A 157 -7.67 17.94 -8.02
C THR A 157 -7.38 16.43 -8.09
N THR A 158 -8.08 15.76 -9.00
CA THR A 158 -7.86 14.34 -9.25
C THR A 158 -7.31 14.14 -10.66
N VAL A 159 -6.24 13.36 -10.76
CA VAL A 159 -5.70 12.88 -12.03
C VAL A 159 -5.73 11.36 -12.06
N SER A 160 -5.82 10.79 -13.25
CA SER A 160 -5.91 9.34 -13.44
C SER A 160 -4.91 8.88 -14.51
N GLN A 161 -4.42 7.66 -14.35
CA GLN A 161 -3.50 7.01 -15.27
C GLN A 161 -3.88 5.55 -15.48
N GLN A 162 -3.85 5.09 -16.72
CA GLN A 162 -4.01 3.66 -17.02
C GLN A 162 -2.82 2.87 -16.46
N LEU A 163 -3.11 1.69 -15.93
CA LEU A 163 -2.09 0.74 -15.50
C LEU A 163 -1.50 0.02 -16.71
N GLU A 164 -0.20 -0.26 -16.70
CA GLU A 164 0.50 -1.04 -17.72
C GLU A 164 -0.02 -2.49 -17.79
N LYS A 165 -0.57 -2.98 -16.70
CA LYS A 165 -1.25 -4.27 -16.58
C LYS A 165 -2.37 -4.19 -15.57
N SER A 166 -3.42 -4.97 -15.77
CA SER A 166 -4.50 -5.09 -14.79
C SER A 166 -4.03 -5.78 -13.50
N ILE A 167 -4.58 -5.33 -12.37
CA ILE A 167 -4.23 -5.81 -11.04
C ILE A 167 -5.48 -6.36 -10.36
N SER A 168 -5.33 -7.49 -9.67
CA SER A 168 -6.37 -8.08 -8.81
C SER A 168 -5.75 -8.80 -7.64
N GLY A 169 -6.51 -9.01 -6.57
CA GLY A 169 -6.07 -9.76 -5.39
C GLY A 169 -5.33 -8.90 -4.37
N LEU A 170 -4.50 -9.53 -3.55
CA LEU A 170 -3.83 -8.90 -2.41
C LEU A 170 -2.39 -8.58 -2.74
N HIS A 171 -2.02 -7.29 -2.60
CA HIS A 171 -0.69 -6.79 -2.93
C HIS A 171 -0.20 -5.74 -1.93
N ASP A 172 1.11 -5.56 -1.85
CA ASP A 172 1.71 -4.36 -1.25
C ASP A 172 1.94 -3.32 -2.34
N ILE A 173 1.57 -2.08 -2.07
CA ILE A 173 1.70 -0.98 -3.02
C ILE A 173 2.78 -0.03 -2.56
N TYR A 174 3.70 0.32 -3.45
CA TYR A 174 4.69 1.36 -3.22
C TYR A 174 4.42 2.54 -4.14
N ILE A 175 4.43 3.74 -3.60
CA ILE A 175 4.37 4.98 -4.36
C ILE A 175 5.71 5.70 -4.19
N VAL A 176 6.40 5.93 -5.29
CA VAL A 176 7.68 6.66 -5.33
C VAL A 176 7.46 7.98 -6.04
N PHE A 177 7.80 9.09 -5.38
CA PHE A 177 7.62 10.42 -5.92
C PHE A 177 8.90 10.92 -6.61
N LYS A 178 8.72 11.56 -7.74
CA LYS A 178 9.79 12.08 -8.58
C LYS A 178 9.49 13.50 -9.04
N ASN A 179 10.54 14.28 -9.27
CA ASN A 179 10.46 15.53 -9.99
C ASN A 179 11.72 15.75 -10.83
N ASP A 180 11.70 16.76 -11.67
CA ASP A 180 12.85 17.14 -12.53
C ASP A 180 13.94 17.96 -11.78
N GLY A 181 13.70 18.25 -10.49
CA GLY A 181 14.59 19.03 -9.65
C GLY A 181 14.39 20.55 -9.73
N SER A 182 13.39 21.03 -10.49
CA SER A 182 13.06 22.47 -10.58
C SER A 182 12.39 22.98 -9.30
N HIS A 183 11.76 22.10 -8.53
CA HIS A 183 11.08 22.40 -7.27
C HIS A 183 11.48 21.43 -6.17
N LYS A 184 11.32 21.86 -4.92
CA LYS A 184 11.61 21.02 -3.76
C LYS A 184 10.59 19.92 -3.60
N HIS A 185 9.30 20.25 -3.66
CA HIS A 185 8.18 19.36 -3.39
C HIS A 185 7.55 18.82 -4.68
N VAL A 186 6.88 17.69 -4.57
CA VAL A 186 6.10 17.09 -5.66
C VAL A 186 4.63 17.41 -5.51
N ALA A 187 4.01 17.06 -4.38
CA ALA A 187 2.59 17.25 -4.11
C ALA A 187 2.28 17.06 -2.62
N ASN A 188 1.09 17.50 -2.18
CA ASN A 188 0.39 16.89 -1.05
C ASN A 188 -0.62 15.89 -1.61
N VAL A 189 -0.72 14.70 -1.07
CA VAL A 189 -1.63 13.65 -1.56
C VAL A 189 -2.65 13.31 -0.48
N ASP A 190 -3.93 13.37 -0.84
CA ASP A 190 -5.07 13.05 0.02
C ASP A 190 -5.43 11.57 -0.06
N ASN A 191 -5.70 11.07 -1.26
CA ASN A 191 -5.99 9.65 -1.46
C ASN A 191 -5.52 9.13 -2.82
N ILE A 192 -5.43 7.80 -2.86
CA ILE A 192 -5.10 7.01 -4.04
C ILE A 192 -6.23 6.01 -4.24
N ALA A 193 -6.80 5.94 -5.44
CA ALA A 193 -7.90 5.05 -5.76
C ALA A 193 -7.62 4.25 -7.03
N PHE A 194 -7.83 2.95 -6.96
CA PHE A 194 -7.83 2.09 -8.15
C PHE A 194 -9.27 1.83 -8.59
N ASP A 195 -9.54 1.81 -9.88
CA ASP A 195 -10.87 1.58 -10.45
C ASP A 195 -11.25 0.09 -10.43
N VAL A 196 -11.32 -0.48 -9.25
CA VAL A 196 -11.63 -1.90 -9.07
C VAL A 196 -13.03 -2.20 -9.61
N LYS A 197 -13.12 -3.06 -10.62
CA LYS A 197 -14.36 -3.55 -11.19
C LYS A 197 -14.55 -5.01 -10.83
N SER A 198 -15.74 -5.36 -10.32
CA SER A 198 -16.10 -6.76 -10.09
C SER A 198 -15.99 -7.51 -11.42
N VAL A 199 -15.32 -8.65 -11.42
CA VAL A 199 -15.39 -9.58 -12.54
C VAL A 199 -16.77 -10.21 -12.50
N GLU A 200 -17.69 -9.80 -13.40
CA GLU A 200 -19.00 -10.45 -13.50
C GLU A 200 -18.81 -11.95 -13.73
N GLY A 201 -19.37 -12.70 -12.79
CA GLY A 201 -19.81 -14.07 -12.90
C GLY A 201 -18.86 -15.04 -13.59
N LYS A 202 -17.98 -15.72 -12.84
CA LYS A 202 -18.03 -17.18 -12.91
C LYS A 202 -19.00 -17.62 -11.84
N GLU A 203 -20.22 -17.94 -12.28
CA GLU A 203 -21.14 -18.72 -11.44
C GLU A 203 -20.36 -19.91 -10.88
N ASP A 204 -20.48 -20.11 -9.58
CA ASP A 204 -20.01 -21.32 -8.94
C ASP A 204 -20.61 -22.50 -9.70
N VAL A 205 -19.78 -23.20 -10.49
CA VAL A 205 -20.16 -24.48 -11.06
C VAL A 205 -20.25 -25.43 -9.88
N VAL A 206 -21.41 -25.55 -9.31
CA VAL A 206 -21.75 -26.63 -8.38
C VAL A 206 -21.65 -27.91 -9.19
N ILE A 207 -20.51 -28.59 -9.05
CA ILE A 207 -20.38 -29.95 -9.54
C ILE A 207 -21.18 -30.83 -8.59
N SER A 208 -22.37 -31.21 -9.04
CA SER A 208 -23.23 -32.20 -8.40
C SER A 208 -22.61 -33.59 -8.50
#